data_3ff55e66987fa770d87351396a035d0e
#
_entry.id   3ff55e66987fa770d87351396a035d0e
#
_cell.length_a   1.000
_cell.length_b   1.000
_cell.length_c   1.000
_cell.angle_alpha   90.00
_cell.angle_beta   90.00
_cell.angle_gamma   90.00
#
_symmetry.space_group_name_H-M   'P 1'
#
loop_
_entity.id
_entity.type
_entity.pdbx_description
1 polymer ?
#
loop_
_entity_poly.entity_id
_entity_poly.type
_entity_poly.pdbx_seq_one_letter_code
_entity_poly.pdbx_strand_id
1 'polypeptide(L)'
;MPDPNLAQFDDQKYISLETFKKNGQGVMTPVWFVLHNGAFYVYTEADSWKVKRIRNNPRVRVAVCNVRGVVKGPWLNGSAALVEGEERRTADRLLDRKYLLKVIFKVFSKMSRRPRAMIKIMLS
;
A
#
# COMPACT_ATOMS: atom_id res chain seq x y z
N MET A 1 -6.17 16.57 14.70
CA MET A 1 -7.10 15.51 15.08
C MET A 1 -6.87 14.29 14.20
N PRO A 2 -6.63 13.12 14.79
CA PRO A 2 -6.56 11.93 13.95
C PRO A 2 -7.92 11.63 13.33
N ASP A 3 -7.89 11.22 12.07
CA ASP A 3 -9.09 10.82 11.37
C ASP A 3 -9.57 9.49 11.97
N PRO A 4 -10.83 9.41 12.46
CA PRO A 4 -11.32 8.15 13.03
C PRO A 4 -11.33 7.00 12.03
N ASN A 5 -11.41 7.29 10.72
CA ASN A 5 -11.30 6.24 9.71
C ASN A 5 -9.91 5.61 9.67
N LEU A 6 -8.87 6.34 10.07
CA LEU A 6 -7.51 5.81 10.09
C LEU A 6 -7.22 4.97 11.33
N ALA A 7 -7.94 5.20 12.43
CA ALA A 7 -7.70 4.49 13.68
C ALA A 7 -7.89 2.97 13.53
N GLN A 8 -8.78 2.54 12.66
CA GLN A 8 -9.03 1.11 12.45
C GLN A 8 -7.84 0.36 11.86
N PHE A 9 -6.88 1.11 11.28
CA PHE A 9 -5.68 0.50 10.69
C PHE A 9 -4.53 0.36 11.67
N ASP A 10 -4.68 0.90 12.88
CA ASP A 10 -3.64 0.77 13.91
C ASP A 10 -3.43 -0.71 14.23
N ASP A 11 -2.16 -1.10 14.34
CA ASP A 11 -1.75 -2.47 14.64
C ASP A 11 -2.18 -3.52 13.61
N GLN A 12 -2.68 -3.09 12.46
CA GLN A 12 -3.01 -4.02 11.37
C GLN A 12 -1.79 -4.24 10.50
N LYS A 13 -1.65 -5.46 9.98
CA LYS A 13 -0.50 -5.83 9.15
C LYS A 13 -0.78 -5.81 7.66
N TYR A 14 -2.04 -5.88 7.27
CA TYR A 14 -2.43 -5.98 5.86
C TYR A 14 -3.61 -5.08 5.57
N ILE A 15 -3.58 -4.48 4.40
CA ILE A 15 -4.79 -3.89 3.81
C ILE A 15 -5.03 -4.56 2.47
N SER A 16 -6.30 -4.68 2.10
CA SER A 16 -6.66 -5.02 0.73
C SER A 16 -6.65 -3.73 -0.06
N LEU A 17 -5.84 -3.69 -1.09
CA LEU A 17 -5.77 -2.54 -2.00
C LEU A 17 -6.49 -2.91 -3.27
N GLU A 18 -7.55 -2.17 -3.59
CA GLU A 18 -8.28 -2.33 -4.83
C GLU A 18 -7.88 -1.26 -5.82
N THR A 19 -7.40 -1.69 -6.98
CA THR A 19 -7.07 -0.83 -8.11
C THR A 19 -8.01 -1.20 -9.26
N PHE A 20 -8.14 -0.33 -10.26
CA PHE A 20 -9.19 -0.50 -11.27
C PHE A 20 -8.62 -0.63 -12.66
N LYS A 21 -9.10 -1.64 -13.39
CA LYS A 21 -8.80 -1.82 -14.81
C LYS A 21 -9.49 -0.74 -15.65
N LYS A 22 -9.08 -0.62 -16.90
CA LYS A 22 -9.69 0.36 -17.81
C LYS A 22 -11.19 0.15 -18.00
N ASN A 23 -11.66 -1.09 -17.89
CA ASN A 23 -13.09 -1.40 -18.00
C ASN A 23 -13.86 -1.16 -16.69
N GLY A 24 -13.20 -0.65 -15.66
CA GLY A 24 -13.83 -0.37 -14.38
C GLY A 24 -13.80 -1.50 -13.38
N GLN A 25 -13.34 -2.68 -13.79
CA GLN A 25 -13.28 -3.83 -12.87
C GLN A 25 -12.21 -3.62 -11.81
N GLY A 26 -12.57 -3.83 -10.54
CA GLY A 26 -11.63 -3.76 -9.43
C GLY A 26 -10.81 -5.04 -9.29
N VAL A 27 -9.54 -4.86 -8.90
CA VAL A 27 -8.64 -5.96 -8.58
C VAL A 27 -8.09 -5.73 -7.19
N MET A 28 -8.32 -6.66 -6.29
CA MET A 28 -7.94 -6.55 -4.89
C MET A 28 -6.73 -7.40 -4.59
N THR A 29 -5.76 -6.83 -3.87
CA THR A 29 -4.59 -7.58 -3.40
C THR A 29 -4.28 -7.21 -1.96
N PRO A 30 -3.93 -8.20 -1.10
CA PRO A 30 -3.44 -7.89 0.24
C PRO A 30 -2.01 -7.35 0.13
N VAL A 31 -1.74 -6.26 0.83
CA VAL A 31 -0.42 -5.61 0.80
C VAL A 31 -0.02 -5.17 2.20
N TRP A 32 1.29 -5.06 2.41
CA TRP A 32 1.84 -4.41 3.58
C TRP A 32 1.74 -2.91 3.42
N PHE A 33 1.59 -2.22 4.53
CA PHE A 33 1.42 -0.77 4.51
C PHE A 33 1.99 -0.14 5.77
N VAL A 34 2.23 1.15 5.69
CA VAL A 34 2.49 1.97 6.87
C VAL A 34 1.67 3.26 6.75
N LEU A 35 1.20 3.75 7.88
CA LEU A 35 0.55 5.06 7.96
C LEU A 35 1.56 6.09 8.42
N HIS A 36 1.60 7.22 7.73
CA HIS A 36 2.47 8.34 8.10
C HIS A 36 1.84 9.63 7.60
N ASN A 37 1.67 10.58 8.51
CA ASN A 37 1.06 11.89 8.20
C ASN A 37 -0.28 11.78 7.47
N GLY A 38 -1.10 10.83 7.90
CA GLY A 38 -2.45 10.64 7.36
C GLY A 38 -2.52 9.94 6.02
N ALA A 39 -1.42 9.42 5.50
CA ALA A 39 -1.39 8.70 4.25
C ALA A 39 -0.91 7.27 4.45
N PHE A 40 -1.36 6.37 3.58
CA PHE A 40 -0.83 5.01 3.50
C PHE A 40 0.34 5.00 2.53
N TYR A 41 1.35 4.20 2.85
CA TYR A 41 2.47 3.95 1.94
C TYR A 41 2.60 2.45 1.73
N VAL A 42 2.66 2.04 0.48
CA VAL A 42 2.72 0.64 0.07
C VAL A 42 3.90 0.47 -0.88
N TYR A 43 4.76 -0.49 -0.56
CA TYR A 43 5.95 -0.81 -1.36
C TYR A 43 5.62 -1.95 -2.30
N THR A 44 5.94 -1.80 -3.57
CA THR A 44 5.62 -2.82 -4.57
C THR A 44 6.65 -2.80 -5.70
N GLU A 45 6.57 -3.77 -6.58
CA GLU A 45 7.43 -3.78 -7.78
C GLU A 45 6.94 -2.71 -8.77
N ALA A 46 7.89 -1.99 -9.37
CA ALA A 46 7.58 -0.87 -10.26
C ALA A 46 6.85 -1.31 -11.52
N ASP A 47 7.05 -2.54 -11.96
CA ASP A 47 6.42 -3.09 -13.15
C ASP A 47 5.16 -3.91 -12.86
N SER A 48 4.65 -3.85 -11.62
CA SER A 48 3.45 -4.60 -11.25
C SER A 48 2.21 -4.04 -11.94
N TRP A 49 1.18 -4.89 -12.06
CA TRP A 49 -0.10 -4.46 -12.60
C TRP A 49 -0.77 -3.40 -11.75
N LYS A 50 -0.55 -3.43 -10.43
CA LYS A 50 -1.06 -2.39 -9.52
C LYS A 50 -0.56 -1.01 -9.93
N VAL A 51 0.73 -0.89 -10.20
CA VAL A 51 1.34 0.37 -10.60
C VAL A 51 0.77 0.83 -11.95
N LYS A 52 0.65 -0.09 -12.89
CA LYS A 52 0.07 0.24 -14.20
C LYS A 52 -1.36 0.72 -14.09
N ARG A 53 -2.16 0.06 -13.26
CA ARG A 53 -3.55 0.48 -13.06
C ARG A 53 -3.64 1.86 -12.41
N ILE A 54 -2.80 2.13 -11.41
CA ILE A 54 -2.78 3.42 -10.72
C ILE A 54 -2.37 4.55 -11.66
N ARG A 55 -1.42 4.29 -12.56
CA ARG A 55 -1.02 5.29 -13.56
C ARG A 55 -2.15 5.64 -14.51
N ASN A 56 -2.99 4.68 -14.84
CA ASN A 56 -4.16 4.92 -15.70
C ASN A 56 -5.34 5.50 -14.94
N ASN A 57 -5.52 5.10 -13.68
CA ASN A 57 -6.63 5.54 -12.86
C ASN A 57 -6.16 5.60 -11.41
N PRO A 58 -5.97 6.80 -10.85
CA PRO A 58 -5.46 6.93 -9.48
C PRO A 58 -6.48 6.56 -8.40
N ARG A 59 -7.73 6.37 -8.76
CA ARG A 59 -8.75 5.96 -7.80
C ARG A 59 -8.44 4.59 -7.23
N VAL A 60 -8.53 4.46 -5.91
CA VAL A 60 -8.33 3.19 -5.22
C VAL A 60 -9.34 3.06 -4.09
N ARG A 61 -9.46 1.86 -3.54
CA ARG A 61 -10.14 1.63 -2.27
C ARG A 61 -9.25 0.77 -1.39
N VAL A 62 -9.38 0.97 -0.09
CA VAL A 62 -8.62 0.19 0.89
C VAL A 62 -9.56 -0.31 1.98
N ALA A 63 -9.23 -1.47 2.53
CA ALA A 63 -9.94 -2.05 3.66
C ALA A 63 -8.98 -2.90 4.48
N VAL A 64 -9.21 -2.97 5.78
CA VAL A 64 -8.44 -3.88 6.64
C VAL A 64 -8.69 -5.31 6.18
N CYS A 65 -7.63 -6.11 6.06
CA CYS A 65 -7.77 -7.51 5.69
C CYS A 65 -6.74 -8.37 6.43
N ASN A 66 -6.88 -9.69 6.31
CA ASN A 66 -5.88 -10.62 6.81
C ASN A 66 -4.89 -10.98 5.70
N VAL A 67 -3.94 -11.87 6.00
CA VAL A 67 -2.91 -12.26 5.04
C VAL A 67 -3.48 -12.92 3.79
N ARG A 68 -4.65 -13.51 3.90
CA ARG A 68 -5.33 -14.15 2.76
C ARG A 68 -6.15 -13.18 1.93
N GLY A 69 -6.24 -11.93 2.36
CA GLY A 69 -7.03 -10.92 1.67
C GLY A 69 -8.49 -10.88 2.10
N VAL A 70 -8.86 -11.62 3.15
CA VAL A 70 -10.24 -11.57 3.67
C VAL A 70 -10.45 -10.24 4.37
N VAL A 71 -11.39 -9.46 3.85
CA VAL A 71 -11.69 -8.11 4.32
C VAL A 71 -12.40 -8.17 5.67
N LYS A 72 -11.95 -7.35 6.60
CA LYS A 72 -12.46 -7.30 7.98
C LYS A 72 -13.10 -5.97 8.35
N GLY A 73 -13.08 -4.99 7.46
CA GLY A 73 -13.63 -3.67 7.76
C GLY A 73 -14.23 -3.03 6.52
N PRO A 74 -14.72 -1.80 6.64
CA PRO A 74 -15.34 -1.13 5.50
C PRO A 74 -14.32 -0.76 4.43
N TRP A 75 -14.78 -0.69 3.19
CA TRP A 75 -13.99 -0.14 2.09
C TRP A 75 -14.01 1.38 2.15
N LEU A 76 -12.84 1.98 2.03
CA LEU A 76 -12.69 3.43 2.04
C LEU A 76 -12.10 3.87 0.71
N ASN A 77 -12.66 4.93 0.15
CA ASN A 77 -12.20 5.49 -1.11
C ASN A 77 -10.96 6.35 -0.91
N GLY A 78 -10.08 6.33 -1.89
CA GLY A 78 -8.88 7.13 -1.86
C GLY A 78 -8.30 7.36 -3.23
N SER A 79 -7.19 8.07 -3.26
CA SER A 79 -6.43 8.35 -4.46
C SER A 79 -4.98 7.94 -4.23
N ALA A 80 -4.38 7.32 -5.23
CA ALA A 80 -3.01 6.81 -5.16
C ALA A 80 -2.10 7.57 -6.10
N ALA A 81 -0.85 7.75 -5.68
CA ALA A 81 0.19 8.34 -6.50
C ALA A 81 1.51 7.65 -6.19
N LEU A 82 2.43 7.67 -7.14
CA LEU A 82 3.79 7.19 -6.91
C LEU A 82 4.62 8.32 -6.32
N VAL A 83 5.44 8.00 -5.33
CA VAL A 83 6.29 9.00 -4.67
C VAL A 83 7.75 8.60 -4.77
N GLU A 84 8.62 9.59 -4.75
CA GLU A 84 10.06 9.45 -4.86
C GLU A 84 10.75 10.34 -3.83
N GLY A 85 12.07 10.30 -3.79
CA GLY A 85 12.89 11.20 -2.97
C GLY A 85 12.74 10.96 -1.49
N GLU A 86 12.70 12.06 -0.73
CA GLU A 86 12.64 12.03 0.73
C GLU A 86 11.40 11.31 1.25
N GLU A 87 10.26 11.57 0.63
CA GLU A 87 9.01 10.94 1.06
C GLU A 87 9.10 9.43 0.92
N ARG A 88 9.67 8.94 -0.18
CA ARG A 88 9.87 7.52 -0.38
C ARG A 88 10.85 6.93 0.65
N ARG A 89 11.95 7.63 0.92
CA ARG A 89 12.95 7.16 1.89
C ARG A 89 12.36 7.06 3.30
N THR A 90 11.56 8.04 3.68
CA THR A 90 10.88 8.02 4.97
C THR A 90 9.93 6.84 5.08
N ALA A 91 9.12 6.62 4.04
CA ALA A 91 8.18 5.50 4.01
C ALA A 91 8.92 4.16 4.07
N ASP A 92 10.04 4.02 3.34
CA ASP A 92 10.86 2.82 3.38
C ASP A 92 11.34 2.51 4.80
N ARG A 93 11.85 3.51 5.51
CA ARG A 93 12.31 3.32 6.88
C ARG A 93 11.18 2.87 7.81
N LEU A 94 10.00 3.45 7.64
CA LEU A 94 8.85 3.11 8.47
C LEU A 94 8.34 1.70 8.17
N LEU A 95 8.33 1.31 6.90
CA LEU A 95 7.96 -0.06 6.51
C LEU A 95 8.97 -1.08 7.04
N ASP A 96 10.26 -0.78 6.91
CA ASP A 96 11.31 -1.65 7.45
C ASP A 96 11.16 -1.85 8.95
N ARG A 97 10.83 -0.79 9.67
CA ARG A 97 10.64 -0.86 11.11
C ARG A 97 9.40 -1.68 11.48
N LYS A 98 8.31 -1.51 10.76
CA LYS A 98 7.07 -2.21 11.03
C LYS A 98 7.15 -3.71 10.73
N TYR A 99 7.87 -4.08 9.67
CA TYR A 99 7.96 -5.45 9.18
C TYR A 99 9.39 -5.99 9.22
N LEU A 100 10.15 -5.56 10.20
CA LEU A 100 11.61 -5.71 10.24
C LEU A 100 12.12 -7.09 9.82
N LEU A 101 11.64 -8.14 10.46
CA LEU A 101 12.14 -9.49 10.19
C LEU A 101 11.78 -9.96 8.78
N LYS A 102 10.57 -9.66 8.36
CA LYS A 102 10.09 -10.10 7.03
C LYS A 102 10.76 -9.34 5.90
N VAL A 103 11.00 -8.06 6.08
CA VAL A 103 11.67 -7.23 5.08
C VAL A 103 13.12 -7.66 4.92
N ILE A 104 13.80 -7.95 6.01
CA ILE A 104 15.20 -8.43 5.95
C ILE A 104 15.26 -9.72 5.13
N PHE A 105 14.40 -10.68 5.40
CA PHE A 105 14.39 -11.94 4.65
C PHE A 105 14.14 -11.70 3.16
N LYS A 106 13.23 -10.82 2.82
CA LYS A 106 12.94 -10.52 1.41
C LYS A 106 14.11 -9.86 0.70
N VAL A 107 14.79 -8.95 1.37
CA VAL A 107 15.96 -8.28 0.81
C VAL A 107 17.05 -9.28 0.51
N PHE A 108 17.27 -10.25 1.38
CA PHE A 108 18.28 -11.28 1.14
C PHE A 108 17.87 -12.30 0.10
N SER A 109 16.58 -12.50 -0.14
CA SER A 109 16.15 -13.59 -1.00
C SER A 109 16.28 -13.24 -2.48
N LYS A 110 15.50 -12.38 -3.06
CA LYS A 110 15.56 -12.16 -4.52
C LYS A 110 15.09 -10.79 -4.94
N MET A 111 14.59 -10.02 -4.02
CA MET A 111 13.83 -8.83 -4.37
C MET A 111 14.70 -7.61 -4.61
N SER A 112 15.97 -7.70 -4.26
CA SER A 112 16.90 -6.58 -4.39
C SER A 112 17.20 -6.18 -5.83
N ARG A 113 16.90 -7.03 -6.80
CA ARG A 113 17.26 -6.79 -8.20
C ARG A 113 16.16 -6.14 -9.04
N ARG A 114 14.92 -6.12 -8.54
CA ARG A 114 13.81 -5.55 -9.30
C ARG A 114 13.54 -4.12 -8.85
N PRO A 115 13.28 -3.21 -9.81
CA PRO A 115 12.92 -1.85 -9.43
C PRO A 115 11.68 -1.85 -8.56
N ARG A 116 11.65 -0.95 -7.58
CA ARG A 116 10.53 -0.81 -6.65
C ARG A 116 9.84 0.52 -6.85
N ALA A 117 8.57 0.54 -6.49
CA ALA A 117 7.79 1.77 -6.47
C ALA A 117 7.17 1.92 -5.09
N MET A 118 7.01 3.17 -4.67
CA MET A 118 6.31 3.50 -3.44
C MET A 118 5.00 4.17 -3.82
N ILE A 119 3.89 3.56 -3.38
CA ILE A 119 2.55 4.07 -3.62
C ILE A 119 2.10 4.82 -2.38
N LYS A 120 1.68 6.07 -2.55
CA LYS A 120 1.06 6.87 -1.49
C LYS A 120 -0.44 6.89 -1.73
N ILE A 121 -1.22 6.59 -0.70
CA ILE A 121 -2.68 6.58 -0.79
C ILE A 121 -3.23 7.59 0.20
N MET A 122 -4.01 8.53 -0.31
CA MET A 122 -4.74 9.51 0.49
C MET A 122 -6.22 9.16 0.46
N LEU A 123 -6.83 9.04 1.63
CA LEU A 123 -8.28 8.79 1.70
C LEU A 123 -9.05 10.05 1.29
N SER A 124 -10.16 9.82 0.63
CA SER A 124 -11.03 10.91 0.16
C SER A 124 -11.82 11.53 1.31
#